data_f9118e5e2f31fa1ac4125064644d17ba
#
_entry.id   f9118e5e2f31fa1ac4125064644d17ba
#
_cell.length_a   1.000
_cell.length_b   1.000
_cell.length_c   1.000
_cell.angle_alpha   90.00
_cell.angle_beta   90.00
_cell.angle_gamma   90.00
#
_symmetry.space_group_name_H-M   'P 1'
#
loop_
_entity.id
_entity.type
_entity.pdbx_description
1 polymer ?
#
loop_
_entity_poly.entity_id
_entity_poly.type
_entity_poly.pdbx_seq_one_letter_code
_entity_poly.pdbx_strand_id
1 'polypeptide(L)'
;MIRRIALSLAAALLAAALSAAIIVFGALEGWGRKPLASFGDDAAFAVAISSRLRAETSGNAALILVKAGQPVHEVFVSKGAPVDRDTRFQVASMGKWVTALGIMTLVEQGKIALDAPVSTYLTRWKLPASEFDNSKVTVRRLLSHTAGLTDGLGYGGFAPGTPVQTLEASLTHAADADPGSDGRTRVGHEPGAAFEYSGGGYTLLQLIVEEVSGRTFNAYMTDAVLAPLGMTRSTFLLEDGAANVAENFDAKGTKTPLPRYTALAATSLFTTAADMARLIAAHRPGPAGEPVGRGVLRPETLVAMRKPQAQQYGADVWGSGVVLYAPNRSGDFIIGHDGSNRPAINTSARLDPATGDGIVLLETGNRVLATKLAGEWVYWSVGKVDSLTVVMELRSTLIRAGLWAGGAFTAVFLLVWFLTQRRRVIA
;
A
#
# COMPACT_ATOMS: atom_id res chain seq x y z
N MET A 1 6.40 11.38 54.94
CA MET A 1 5.91 12.13 53.77
C MET A 1 6.50 11.58 52.47
N ILE A 2 7.79 11.57 52.28
CA ILE A 2 8.50 11.12 51.05
C ILE A 2 8.08 9.72 50.61
N ARG A 3 8.08 8.69 51.46
CA ARG A 3 7.68 7.30 51.10
C ARG A 3 6.26 7.20 50.55
N ARG A 4 5.33 8.06 50.96
CA ARG A 4 3.95 8.07 50.49
C ARG A 4 3.82 8.70 49.11
N ILE A 5 4.50 9.84 48.91
CA ILE A 5 4.59 10.49 47.59
C ILE A 5 5.16 9.49 46.60
N ALA A 6 6.27 8.81 46.98
CA ALA A 6 6.90 7.80 46.15
C ALA A 6 5.92 6.62 45.77
N LEU A 7 5.18 6.11 46.77
CA LEU A 7 4.19 5.06 46.55
C LEU A 7 3.03 5.52 45.67
N SER A 8 2.49 6.73 45.89
CA SER A 8 1.41 7.30 45.08
C SER A 8 1.88 7.54 43.64
N LEU A 9 3.09 8.06 43.46
CA LEU A 9 3.69 8.27 42.15
C LEU A 9 3.92 6.94 41.42
N ALA A 10 4.50 5.94 42.08
CA ALA A 10 4.75 4.63 41.47
C ALA A 10 3.45 3.93 41.01
N ALA A 11 2.42 3.95 41.89
CA ALA A 11 1.11 3.38 41.54
C ALA A 11 0.43 4.15 40.39
N ALA A 12 0.49 5.47 40.40
CA ALA A 12 -0.07 6.32 39.36
C ALA A 12 0.65 6.14 38.01
N LEU A 13 1.98 6.05 38.00
CA LEU A 13 2.75 5.77 36.76
C LEU A 13 2.42 4.40 36.18
N LEU A 14 2.31 3.38 37.03
CA LEU A 14 1.92 2.05 36.60
C LEU A 14 0.51 2.05 35.97
N ALA A 15 -0.46 2.71 36.61
CA ALA A 15 -1.82 2.83 36.12
C ALA A 15 -1.87 3.58 34.78
N ALA A 16 -1.09 4.65 34.63
CA ALA A 16 -0.97 5.40 33.39
C ALA A 16 -0.38 4.54 32.26
N ALA A 17 0.71 3.82 32.55
CA ALA A 17 1.34 2.94 31.57
C ALA A 17 0.41 1.80 31.11
N LEU A 18 -0.28 1.15 32.06
CA LEU A 18 -1.27 0.10 31.74
C LEU A 18 -2.45 0.66 30.94
N SER A 19 -2.96 1.82 31.29
CA SER A 19 -4.06 2.47 30.55
C SER A 19 -3.64 2.80 29.13
N ALA A 20 -2.46 3.39 28.93
CA ALA A 20 -1.94 3.67 27.59
C ALA A 20 -1.77 2.38 26.76
N ALA A 21 -1.17 1.34 27.36
CA ALA A 21 -0.98 0.05 26.70
C ALA A 21 -2.32 -0.60 26.27
N ILE A 22 -3.34 -0.56 27.14
CA ILE A 22 -4.69 -1.08 26.83
C ILE A 22 -5.31 -0.33 25.65
N ILE A 23 -5.20 1.00 25.62
CA ILE A 23 -5.77 1.81 24.53
C ILE A 23 -5.05 1.52 23.19
N VAL A 24 -3.72 1.46 23.21
CA VAL A 24 -2.93 1.15 22.00
C VAL A 24 -3.23 -0.27 21.53
N PHE A 25 -3.15 -1.26 22.41
CA PHE A 25 -3.44 -2.65 22.06
C PHE A 25 -4.87 -2.81 21.57
N GLY A 26 -5.85 -2.21 22.23
CA GLY A 26 -7.25 -2.27 21.81
C GLY A 26 -7.48 -1.63 20.44
N ALA A 27 -6.75 -0.56 20.11
CA ALA A 27 -6.82 0.04 18.77
C ALA A 27 -6.25 -0.88 17.68
N LEU A 28 -5.13 -1.58 17.96
CA LEU A 28 -4.54 -2.55 17.05
C LEU A 28 -5.45 -3.77 16.83
N GLU A 29 -6.11 -4.24 17.89
CA GLU A 29 -7.07 -5.36 17.83
C GLU A 29 -8.47 -4.95 17.36
N GLY A 30 -8.71 -3.64 17.14
CA GLY A 30 -10.01 -3.14 16.70
C GLY A 30 -11.09 -3.12 17.78
N TRP A 31 -10.73 -3.07 19.08
CA TRP A 31 -11.70 -3.03 20.16
C TRP A 31 -12.61 -1.80 20.05
N GLY A 32 -13.93 -2.06 20.09
CA GLY A 32 -14.93 -1.01 19.95
C GLY A 32 -15.14 -0.49 18.51
N ARG A 33 -14.39 -0.99 17.52
CA ARG A 33 -14.64 -0.70 16.10
C ARG A 33 -15.89 -1.43 15.66
N LYS A 34 -16.79 -0.72 14.99
CA LYS A 34 -17.99 -1.30 14.40
C LYS A 34 -17.73 -1.55 12.91
N PRO A 35 -17.89 -2.78 12.41
CA PRO A 35 -17.82 -3.03 10.98
C PRO A 35 -18.96 -2.34 10.23
N LEU A 36 -18.80 -2.06 8.95
CA LEU A 36 -19.82 -1.44 8.10
C LEU A 36 -21.11 -2.27 8.00
N ALA A 37 -21.01 -3.59 8.17
CA ALA A 37 -22.14 -4.51 8.24
C ALA A 37 -21.79 -5.67 9.17
N SER A 38 -22.76 -6.48 9.54
CA SER A 38 -22.50 -7.71 10.31
C SER A 38 -21.49 -8.60 9.57
N PHE A 39 -20.59 -9.25 10.31
CA PHE A 39 -19.64 -10.17 9.73
C PHE A 39 -20.33 -11.28 8.95
N GLY A 40 -19.92 -11.52 7.70
CA GLY A 40 -20.51 -12.53 6.83
C GLY A 40 -21.78 -12.10 6.09
N ASP A 41 -22.28 -10.90 6.30
CA ASP A 41 -23.39 -10.35 5.51
C ASP A 41 -22.88 -9.57 4.30
N ASP A 42 -22.58 -10.31 3.21
CA ASP A 42 -22.02 -9.78 1.97
C ASP A 42 -22.93 -8.70 1.35
N ALA A 43 -24.27 -8.90 1.42
CA ALA A 43 -25.24 -7.99 0.81
C ALA A 43 -25.32 -6.66 1.58
N ALA A 44 -25.39 -6.71 2.91
CA ALA A 44 -25.39 -5.51 3.74
C ALA A 44 -24.07 -4.75 3.63
N PHE A 45 -22.93 -5.46 3.56
CA PHE A 45 -21.61 -4.82 3.35
C PHE A 45 -21.55 -4.11 2.00
N ALA A 46 -22.00 -4.77 0.92
CA ALA A 46 -22.03 -4.17 -0.43
C ALA A 46 -22.88 -2.89 -0.47
N VAL A 47 -24.04 -2.87 0.17
CA VAL A 47 -24.88 -1.68 0.27
C VAL A 47 -24.19 -0.58 1.08
N ALA A 48 -23.63 -0.90 2.24
CA ALA A 48 -23.02 0.08 3.13
C ALA A 48 -21.79 0.75 2.51
N ILE A 49 -20.89 -0.05 1.91
CA ILE A 49 -19.68 0.49 1.27
C ILE A 49 -20.01 1.33 0.03
N SER A 50 -21.01 0.90 -0.75
CA SER A 50 -21.50 1.66 -1.92
C SER A 50 -22.08 3.02 -1.52
N SER A 51 -22.88 3.04 -0.46
CA SER A 51 -23.45 4.28 0.09
C SER A 51 -22.34 5.25 0.53
N ARG A 52 -21.36 4.76 1.26
CA ARG A 52 -20.21 5.57 1.70
C ARG A 52 -19.39 6.09 0.53
N LEU A 53 -19.09 5.23 -0.45
CA LEU A 53 -18.34 5.64 -1.65
C LEU A 53 -19.07 6.80 -2.36
N ARG A 54 -20.38 6.65 -2.61
CA ARG A 54 -21.20 7.70 -3.27
C ARG A 54 -21.28 9.00 -2.47
N ALA A 55 -21.31 8.91 -1.15
CA ALA A 55 -21.44 10.07 -0.28
C ALA A 55 -20.14 10.85 -0.08
N GLU A 56 -18.97 10.15 -0.12
CA GLU A 56 -17.70 10.73 0.27
C GLU A 56 -16.78 11.03 -0.92
N THR A 57 -17.02 10.46 -2.13
CA THR A 57 -16.20 10.79 -3.30
C THR A 57 -16.49 12.19 -3.84
N SER A 58 -15.44 12.90 -4.24
CA SER A 58 -15.52 14.23 -4.86
C SER A 58 -15.18 14.22 -6.36
N GLY A 59 -14.87 13.06 -6.91
CA GLY A 59 -14.47 12.87 -8.31
C GLY A 59 -15.08 11.62 -8.92
N ASN A 60 -14.31 10.91 -9.71
CA ASN A 60 -14.67 9.64 -10.32
C ASN A 60 -14.26 8.47 -9.42
N ALA A 61 -15.11 7.43 -9.36
CA ALA A 61 -14.75 6.22 -8.63
C ALA A 61 -15.29 4.95 -9.28
N ALA A 62 -14.55 3.86 -9.14
CA ALA A 62 -14.96 2.51 -9.49
C ALA A 62 -14.66 1.55 -8.33
N LEU A 63 -15.67 0.80 -7.89
CA LEU A 63 -15.56 -0.24 -6.86
C LEU A 63 -15.98 -1.57 -7.46
N ILE A 64 -15.18 -2.61 -7.22
CA ILE A 64 -15.56 -4.01 -7.44
C ILE A 64 -15.29 -4.81 -6.17
N LEU A 65 -16.30 -5.54 -5.69
CA LEU A 65 -16.12 -6.59 -4.70
C LEU A 65 -15.96 -7.93 -5.41
N VAL A 66 -14.97 -8.70 -4.99
CA VAL A 66 -14.65 -10.01 -5.54
C VAL A 66 -14.90 -11.07 -4.46
N LYS A 67 -15.59 -12.15 -4.83
CA LYS A 67 -15.83 -13.31 -3.98
C LYS A 67 -15.34 -14.57 -4.69
N ALA A 68 -14.47 -15.32 -4.05
CA ALA A 68 -13.86 -16.53 -4.61
C ALA A 68 -13.29 -16.32 -6.04
N GLY A 69 -12.68 -15.17 -6.29
CA GLY A 69 -12.11 -14.81 -7.58
C GLY A 69 -13.12 -14.31 -8.62
N GLN A 70 -14.41 -14.12 -8.26
CA GLN A 70 -15.44 -13.61 -9.18
C GLN A 70 -15.97 -12.25 -8.74
N PRO A 71 -16.11 -11.27 -9.65
CA PRO A 71 -16.82 -10.03 -9.35
C PRO A 71 -18.26 -10.30 -8.93
N VAL A 72 -18.68 -9.80 -7.77
CA VAL A 72 -20.04 -10.02 -7.24
C VAL A 72 -20.82 -8.73 -7.03
N HIS A 73 -20.13 -7.58 -6.99
CA HIS A 73 -20.79 -6.29 -6.82
C HIS A 73 -19.92 -5.19 -7.43
N GLU A 74 -20.55 -4.28 -8.17
CA GLU A 74 -19.86 -3.19 -8.88
C GLU A 74 -20.59 -1.86 -8.64
N VAL A 75 -19.81 -0.81 -8.42
CA VAL A 75 -20.33 0.57 -8.26
C VAL A 75 -19.44 1.53 -9.02
N PHE A 76 -20.06 2.38 -9.80
CA PHE A 76 -19.37 3.43 -10.54
C PHE A 76 -19.98 4.79 -10.17
N VAL A 77 -19.09 5.77 -9.97
CA VAL A 77 -19.46 7.16 -9.69
C VAL A 77 -18.75 8.04 -10.70
N SER A 78 -19.53 8.81 -11.44
CA SER A 78 -19.02 9.72 -12.49
C SER A 78 -19.27 11.16 -12.07
N LYS A 79 -18.22 11.97 -12.08
CA LYS A 79 -18.32 13.41 -11.92
C LYS A 79 -18.25 14.16 -13.26
N GLY A 80 -17.46 13.64 -14.20
CA GLY A 80 -17.30 14.15 -15.55
C GLY A 80 -17.86 13.18 -16.59
N ALA A 81 -16.99 12.71 -17.49
CA ALA A 81 -17.35 11.66 -18.43
C ALA A 81 -17.80 10.38 -17.71
N PRO A 82 -18.72 9.60 -18.31
CA PRO A 82 -19.20 8.36 -17.68
C PRO A 82 -18.06 7.39 -17.34
N VAL A 83 -18.11 6.82 -16.16
CA VAL A 83 -17.19 5.80 -15.65
C VAL A 83 -17.91 4.48 -15.60
N ASP A 84 -17.24 3.45 -16.07
CA ASP A 84 -17.68 2.06 -16.05
C ASP A 84 -16.56 1.11 -15.57
N ARG A 85 -16.83 -0.20 -15.60
CA ARG A 85 -15.87 -1.24 -15.20
C ARG A 85 -14.59 -1.28 -16.06
N ASP A 86 -14.66 -0.75 -17.29
CA ASP A 86 -13.61 -0.74 -18.29
C ASP A 86 -12.93 0.63 -18.44
N THR A 87 -13.34 1.62 -17.66
CA THR A 87 -12.71 2.93 -17.63
C THR A 87 -11.34 2.84 -16.97
N ARG A 88 -10.30 3.34 -17.64
CA ARG A 88 -8.92 3.35 -17.14
C ARG A 88 -8.72 4.47 -16.15
N PHE A 89 -8.21 4.13 -14.98
CA PHE A 89 -7.74 5.07 -13.97
C PHE A 89 -6.23 5.05 -13.89
N GLN A 90 -5.62 6.19 -13.65
CA GLN A 90 -4.24 6.25 -13.18
C GLN A 90 -4.21 5.78 -11.72
N VAL A 91 -3.41 4.75 -11.43
CA VAL A 91 -3.51 4.08 -10.11
C VAL A 91 -2.32 4.29 -9.21
N ALA A 92 -1.42 5.23 -9.58
CA ALA A 92 -0.25 5.56 -8.80
C ALA A 92 0.53 4.31 -8.35
N SER A 93 0.95 4.27 -7.08
CA SER A 93 1.79 3.19 -6.54
C SER A 93 1.18 1.80 -6.55
N MET A 94 -0.15 1.65 -6.76
CA MET A 94 -0.74 0.31 -6.92
C MET A 94 -0.12 -0.46 -8.11
N GLY A 95 0.42 0.25 -9.10
CA GLY A 95 1.20 -0.32 -10.19
C GLY A 95 2.44 -1.11 -9.76
N LYS A 96 2.97 -0.85 -8.57
CA LYS A 96 4.14 -1.57 -8.04
C LYS A 96 3.87 -3.07 -7.84
N TRP A 97 2.64 -3.42 -7.45
CA TRP A 97 2.25 -4.84 -7.38
C TRP A 97 2.36 -5.52 -8.73
N VAL A 98 1.84 -4.90 -9.78
CA VAL A 98 1.92 -5.42 -11.16
C VAL A 98 3.38 -5.46 -11.63
N THR A 99 4.17 -4.42 -11.35
CA THR A 99 5.61 -4.40 -11.63
C THR A 99 6.34 -5.58 -10.99
N ALA A 100 6.03 -5.87 -9.72
CA ALA A 100 6.65 -6.99 -9.01
C ALA A 100 6.38 -8.35 -9.69
N LEU A 101 5.19 -8.56 -10.25
CA LEU A 101 4.93 -9.77 -11.05
C LEU A 101 5.88 -9.86 -12.24
N GLY A 102 6.10 -8.76 -12.97
CA GLY A 102 7.03 -8.72 -14.09
C GLY A 102 8.50 -8.99 -13.70
N ILE A 103 8.94 -8.50 -12.55
CA ILE A 103 10.26 -8.85 -12.00
C ILE A 103 10.32 -10.36 -11.70
N MET A 104 9.28 -10.90 -11.05
CA MET A 104 9.27 -12.31 -10.66
C MET A 104 9.17 -13.26 -11.86
N THR A 105 8.64 -12.83 -13.02
CA THR A 105 8.76 -13.63 -14.25
C THR A 105 10.20 -13.74 -14.73
N LEU A 106 11.01 -12.67 -14.63
CA LEU A 106 12.44 -12.75 -14.93
C LEU A 106 13.21 -13.62 -13.94
N VAL A 107 12.77 -13.63 -12.67
CA VAL A 107 13.33 -14.53 -11.65
C VAL A 107 13.02 -16.00 -12.00
N GLU A 108 11.77 -16.33 -12.34
CA GLU A 108 11.39 -17.70 -12.74
C GLU A 108 12.11 -18.17 -14.02
N GLN A 109 12.43 -17.24 -14.92
CA GLN A 109 13.22 -17.52 -16.12
C GLN A 109 14.72 -17.66 -15.84
N GLY A 110 15.18 -17.49 -14.60
CA GLY A 110 16.59 -17.52 -14.20
C GLY A 110 17.42 -16.34 -14.72
N LYS A 111 16.76 -15.30 -15.25
CA LYS A 111 17.45 -14.10 -15.75
C LYS A 111 17.82 -13.11 -14.64
N ILE A 112 17.10 -13.15 -13.52
CA ILE A 112 17.36 -12.37 -12.31
C ILE A 112 17.48 -13.31 -11.12
N ALA A 113 18.55 -13.16 -10.33
CA ALA A 113 18.67 -13.74 -9.00
C ALA A 113 18.29 -12.66 -7.97
N LEU A 114 17.31 -12.94 -7.11
CA LEU A 114 16.77 -11.96 -6.15
C LEU A 114 17.83 -11.36 -5.22
N ASP A 115 18.85 -12.15 -4.87
CA ASP A 115 19.88 -11.78 -3.90
C ASP A 115 21.21 -11.36 -4.54
N ALA A 116 21.31 -11.35 -5.87
CA ALA A 116 22.45 -10.79 -6.55
C ALA A 116 22.46 -9.25 -6.43
N PRO A 117 23.65 -8.62 -6.34
CA PRO A 117 23.77 -7.17 -6.41
C PRO A 117 23.12 -6.61 -7.68
N VAL A 118 22.34 -5.54 -7.56
CA VAL A 118 21.71 -4.91 -8.73
C VAL A 118 22.72 -4.43 -9.77
N SER A 119 23.94 -4.11 -9.35
CA SER A 119 25.04 -3.76 -10.24
C SER A 119 25.36 -4.83 -11.28
N THR A 120 25.00 -6.09 -11.04
CA THR A 120 25.12 -7.20 -12.00
C THR A 120 24.27 -6.96 -13.26
N TYR A 121 23.18 -6.24 -13.15
CA TYR A 121 22.19 -6.03 -14.21
C TYR A 121 22.28 -4.64 -14.84
N LEU A 122 22.98 -3.68 -14.21
CA LEU A 122 22.97 -2.27 -14.61
C LEU A 122 24.15 -1.95 -15.53
N THR A 123 23.87 -1.55 -16.77
CA THR A 123 24.88 -1.11 -17.75
C THR A 123 24.78 0.38 -18.05
N ARG A 124 23.57 0.94 -18.24
CA ARG A 124 23.31 2.33 -18.64
C ARG A 124 23.45 3.34 -17.49
N TRP A 125 23.25 2.87 -16.24
CA TRP A 125 23.34 3.71 -15.05
C TRP A 125 23.89 2.90 -13.88
N LYS A 126 24.51 3.57 -12.91
CA LYS A 126 25.09 2.93 -11.73
C LYS A 126 24.69 3.68 -10.47
N LEU A 127 24.42 2.97 -9.39
CA LEU A 127 24.24 3.57 -8.08
C LEU A 127 25.42 4.45 -7.72
N PRO A 128 25.19 5.73 -7.33
CA PRO A 128 26.26 6.60 -6.86
C PRO A 128 27.02 6.00 -5.67
N ALA A 129 28.31 6.28 -5.56
CA ALA A 129 29.07 5.91 -4.39
C ALA A 129 28.49 6.54 -3.12
N SER A 130 28.46 5.81 -2.04
CA SER A 130 28.00 6.25 -0.73
C SER A 130 28.93 5.70 0.36
N GLU A 131 28.67 6.03 1.62
CA GLU A 131 29.36 5.42 2.76
C GLU A 131 28.94 3.97 3.04
N PHE A 132 27.85 3.51 2.40
CA PHE A 132 27.32 2.16 2.52
C PHE A 132 27.73 1.28 1.35
N ASP A 133 27.68 -0.04 1.56
CA ASP A 133 28.04 -1.03 0.56
C ASP A 133 26.93 -1.23 -0.47
N ASN A 134 27.07 -0.61 -1.64
CA ASN A 134 26.13 -0.74 -2.75
C ASN A 134 26.00 -2.20 -3.26
N SER A 135 26.93 -3.10 -2.98
CA SER A 135 26.82 -4.51 -3.37
C SER A 135 25.69 -5.23 -2.58
N LYS A 136 25.27 -4.67 -1.48
CA LYS A 136 24.13 -5.17 -0.69
C LYS A 136 22.77 -4.72 -1.22
N VAL A 137 22.70 -3.81 -2.19
CA VAL A 137 21.45 -3.48 -2.88
C VAL A 137 21.09 -4.61 -3.83
N THR A 138 20.03 -5.34 -3.53
CA THR A 138 19.56 -6.50 -4.29
C THR A 138 18.15 -6.28 -4.81
N VAL A 139 17.71 -7.06 -5.81
CA VAL A 139 16.34 -7.00 -6.34
C VAL A 139 15.32 -7.30 -5.24
N ARG A 140 15.58 -8.27 -4.35
CA ARG A 140 14.77 -8.56 -3.17
C ARG A 140 14.56 -7.32 -2.31
N ARG A 141 15.64 -6.61 -2.00
CA ARG A 141 15.59 -5.39 -1.17
C ARG A 141 14.91 -4.22 -1.85
N LEU A 142 15.00 -4.10 -3.17
CA LEU A 142 14.22 -3.11 -3.92
C LEU A 142 12.72 -3.43 -3.86
N LEU A 143 12.33 -4.69 -4.12
CA LEU A 143 10.93 -5.13 -4.05
C LEU A 143 10.31 -4.96 -2.66
N SER A 144 11.11 -5.06 -1.61
CA SER A 144 10.64 -4.98 -0.22
C SER A 144 10.89 -3.63 0.45
N HIS A 145 11.41 -2.63 -0.28
CA HIS A 145 11.74 -1.32 0.28
C HIS A 145 12.71 -1.38 1.46
N THR A 146 13.68 -2.29 1.40
CA THR A 146 14.74 -2.44 2.41
C THR A 146 16.13 -2.19 1.83
N ALA A 147 16.22 -1.56 0.65
CA ALA A 147 17.48 -1.30 -0.03
C ALA A 147 18.26 -0.09 0.53
N GLY A 148 17.73 0.62 1.54
CA GLY A 148 18.37 1.80 2.14
C GLY A 148 18.41 3.01 1.22
N LEU A 149 17.46 3.13 0.27
CA LEU A 149 17.40 4.25 -0.67
C LEU A 149 16.68 5.46 -0.05
N THR A 150 17.21 6.66 -0.27
CA THR A 150 16.72 7.91 0.34
C THR A 150 16.18 8.92 -0.68
N ASP A 151 15.72 8.45 -1.84
CA ASP A 151 15.20 9.28 -2.93
C ASP A 151 13.85 9.97 -2.63
N GLY A 152 13.16 9.51 -1.61
CA GLY A 152 11.83 9.97 -1.25
C GLY A 152 10.71 9.07 -1.77
N LEU A 153 9.44 9.45 -1.45
CA LEU A 153 8.30 8.56 -1.58
C LEU A 153 7.73 8.44 -2.98
N GLY A 154 7.80 9.50 -3.80
CA GLY A 154 7.04 9.51 -5.04
C GLY A 154 7.44 10.60 -6.03
N TYR A 155 6.63 10.69 -7.07
CA TYR A 155 6.79 11.56 -8.22
C TYR A 155 5.51 12.32 -8.48
N GLY A 156 5.60 13.65 -8.67
CA GLY A 156 4.49 14.52 -9.03
C GLY A 156 4.06 14.38 -10.49
N GLY A 157 4.98 13.91 -11.32
CA GLY A 157 4.81 13.79 -12.76
C GLY A 157 4.96 15.09 -13.54
N PHE A 158 4.99 14.97 -14.85
CA PHE A 158 5.12 16.06 -15.80
C PHE A 158 3.75 16.40 -16.39
N ALA A 159 3.52 17.70 -16.65
CA ALA A 159 2.29 18.14 -17.30
C ALA A 159 2.13 17.51 -18.71
N PRO A 160 0.89 17.29 -19.19
CA PRO A 160 0.66 16.86 -20.56
C PRO A 160 1.36 17.77 -21.58
N GLY A 161 1.96 17.16 -22.61
CA GLY A 161 2.74 17.89 -23.63
C GLY A 161 4.14 18.32 -23.19
N THR A 162 4.51 18.21 -21.92
CA THR A 162 5.88 18.44 -21.45
C THR A 162 6.73 17.21 -21.69
N PRO A 163 7.96 17.32 -22.25
CA PRO A 163 8.88 16.20 -22.35
C PRO A 163 9.19 15.61 -20.97
N VAL A 164 9.12 14.28 -20.84
CA VAL A 164 9.57 13.58 -19.64
C VAL A 164 11.09 13.38 -19.68
N GLN A 165 11.73 13.26 -18.53
CA GLN A 165 13.18 12.94 -18.46
C GLN A 165 13.45 11.53 -19.02
N THR A 166 14.71 11.28 -19.42
CA THR A 166 15.17 9.90 -19.61
C THR A 166 15.19 9.16 -18.28
N LEU A 167 15.20 7.84 -18.33
CA LEU A 167 15.20 7.00 -17.13
C LEU A 167 16.45 7.24 -16.28
N GLU A 168 17.61 7.32 -16.93
CA GLU A 168 18.92 7.58 -16.29
C GLU A 168 18.98 8.98 -15.65
N ALA A 169 18.41 9.99 -16.32
CA ALA A 169 18.33 11.34 -15.78
C ALA A 169 17.41 11.38 -14.54
N SER A 170 16.27 10.68 -14.58
CA SER A 170 15.33 10.57 -13.46
C SER A 170 15.97 9.83 -12.27
N LEU A 171 16.69 8.74 -12.48
CA LEU A 171 17.44 8.04 -11.43
C LEU A 171 18.54 8.92 -10.80
N THR A 172 19.20 9.75 -11.62
CA THR A 172 20.24 10.67 -11.15
C THR A 172 19.67 11.81 -10.34
N HIS A 173 18.58 12.44 -10.81
CA HIS A 173 17.85 13.50 -10.14
C HIS A 173 16.49 13.69 -10.81
N ALA A 174 15.44 13.18 -10.21
CA ALA A 174 14.08 13.30 -10.72
C ALA A 174 13.57 14.74 -10.60
N ALA A 175 13.28 15.39 -11.73
CA ALA A 175 12.77 16.74 -11.78
C ALA A 175 11.31 16.83 -11.29
N ASP A 176 10.59 15.70 -11.30
CA ASP A 176 9.23 15.55 -10.83
C ASP A 176 9.14 14.92 -9.44
N ALA A 177 10.25 14.87 -8.67
CA ALA A 177 10.23 14.39 -7.30
C ALA A 177 9.25 15.16 -6.43
N ASP A 178 8.62 14.50 -5.47
CA ASP A 178 7.71 15.15 -4.53
C ASP A 178 8.42 16.26 -3.74
N PRO A 179 7.74 17.37 -3.44
CA PRO A 179 8.31 18.44 -2.67
C PRO A 179 8.87 17.98 -1.33
N GLY A 180 10.12 18.34 -1.05
CA GLY A 180 10.83 17.97 0.17
C GLY A 180 11.68 16.70 0.05
N SER A 181 11.59 15.96 -1.07
CA SER A 181 12.55 14.90 -1.38
C SER A 181 13.71 15.45 -2.22
N ASP A 182 14.89 14.80 -2.15
CA ASP A 182 16.04 15.24 -2.93
C ASP A 182 16.00 14.69 -4.38
N GLY A 183 15.08 13.75 -4.67
CA GLY A 183 14.86 13.19 -6.00
C GLY A 183 16.02 12.34 -6.54
N ARG A 184 17.00 11.99 -5.74
CA ARG A 184 18.19 11.24 -6.16
C ARG A 184 18.09 9.80 -5.66
N THR A 185 18.15 8.85 -6.58
CA THR A 185 18.21 7.43 -6.24
C THR A 185 19.62 7.06 -5.76
N ARG A 186 19.82 7.04 -4.45
CA ARG A 186 21.10 6.72 -3.81
C ARG A 186 20.90 5.98 -2.50
N VAL A 187 21.92 5.22 -2.09
CA VAL A 187 21.95 4.55 -0.79
C VAL A 187 22.33 5.59 0.28
N GLY A 188 21.49 5.78 1.27
CA GLY A 188 21.70 6.69 2.39
C GLY A 188 21.56 6.01 3.74
N HIS A 189 21.14 4.74 3.78
CA HIS A 189 21.09 3.90 4.96
C HIS A 189 21.64 2.51 4.68
N GLU A 190 22.03 1.75 5.70
CA GLU A 190 22.53 0.39 5.54
C GLU A 190 21.47 -0.51 4.87
N PRO A 191 21.75 -1.08 3.68
CA PRO A 191 20.81 -1.94 3.00
C PRO A 191 20.43 -3.17 3.83
N GLY A 192 19.14 -3.37 4.05
CA GLY A 192 18.57 -4.45 4.86
C GLY A 192 18.27 -4.06 6.32
N ALA A 193 18.67 -2.86 6.77
CA ALA A 193 18.50 -2.47 8.18
C ALA A 193 17.06 -2.08 8.54
N ALA A 194 16.32 -1.44 7.62
CA ALA A 194 14.97 -0.94 7.88
C ALA A 194 14.09 -0.94 6.62
N PHE A 195 12.79 -0.91 6.84
CA PHE A 195 11.81 -0.59 5.81
C PHE A 195 11.82 0.91 5.55
N GLU A 196 12.08 1.30 4.30
CA GLU A 196 12.04 2.68 3.84
C GLU A 196 11.49 2.72 2.42
N TYR A 197 10.23 3.17 2.31
CA TYR A 197 9.52 3.19 1.04
C TYR A 197 10.24 4.10 0.04
N SER A 198 10.52 3.60 -1.16
CA SER A 198 11.30 4.30 -2.19
C SER A 198 10.62 4.20 -3.55
N GLY A 199 10.37 5.35 -4.18
CA GLY A 199 9.95 5.44 -5.58
C GLY A 199 11.10 5.11 -6.52
N GLY A 200 12.29 5.63 -6.23
CA GLY A 200 13.52 5.40 -7.00
C GLY A 200 13.92 3.93 -7.05
N GLY A 201 13.64 3.16 -5.98
CA GLY A 201 13.85 1.71 -5.99
C GLY A 201 13.05 1.02 -7.09
N TYR A 202 11.79 1.41 -7.31
CA TYR A 202 10.98 0.86 -8.41
C TYR A 202 11.36 1.44 -9.78
N THR A 203 11.83 2.68 -9.84
CA THR A 203 12.44 3.24 -11.05
C THR A 203 13.72 2.48 -11.44
N LEU A 204 14.50 2.04 -10.45
CA LEU A 204 15.66 1.17 -10.68
C LEU A 204 15.24 -0.24 -11.12
N LEU A 205 14.17 -0.80 -10.58
CA LEU A 205 13.58 -2.05 -11.08
C LEU A 205 13.10 -1.94 -12.53
N GLN A 206 12.56 -0.77 -12.94
CA GLN A 206 12.24 -0.51 -14.35
C GLN A 206 13.47 -0.63 -15.24
N LEU A 207 14.57 0.01 -14.85
CA LEU A 207 15.83 -0.08 -15.59
C LEU A 207 16.32 -1.53 -15.68
N ILE A 208 16.28 -2.29 -14.58
CA ILE A 208 16.68 -3.71 -14.56
C ILE A 208 15.82 -4.54 -15.53
N VAL A 209 14.50 -4.31 -15.59
CA VAL A 209 13.64 -4.98 -16.58
C VAL A 209 14.09 -4.68 -18.00
N GLU A 210 14.38 -3.42 -18.32
CA GLU A 210 14.80 -3.03 -19.66
C GLU A 210 16.16 -3.64 -20.03
N GLU A 211 17.14 -3.59 -19.13
CA GLU A 211 18.49 -4.15 -19.32
C GLU A 211 18.46 -5.67 -19.53
N VAL A 212 17.71 -6.38 -18.69
CA VAL A 212 17.67 -7.85 -18.69
C VAL A 212 16.80 -8.40 -19.82
N SER A 213 15.70 -7.72 -20.17
CA SER A 213 14.82 -8.16 -21.23
C SER A 213 15.19 -7.67 -22.63
N GLY A 214 15.99 -6.59 -22.73
CA GLY A 214 16.29 -5.91 -23.98
C GLY A 214 15.09 -5.18 -24.60
N ARG A 215 14.04 -4.90 -23.82
CA ARG A 215 12.76 -4.32 -24.26
C ARG A 215 12.44 -3.10 -23.44
N THR A 216 11.60 -2.20 -23.98
CA THR A 216 11.02 -1.14 -23.15
C THR A 216 10.16 -1.74 -22.05
N PHE A 217 10.14 -1.09 -20.87
CA PHE A 217 9.40 -1.57 -19.71
C PHE A 217 7.94 -1.86 -20.03
N ASN A 218 7.24 -0.91 -20.70
CA ASN A 218 5.83 -1.10 -21.04
C ASN A 218 5.61 -2.31 -21.97
N ALA A 219 6.44 -2.48 -23.00
CA ALA A 219 6.32 -3.62 -23.92
C ALA A 219 6.56 -4.95 -23.21
N TYR A 220 7.56 -5.00 -22.31
CA TYR A 220 7.82 -6.19 -21.50
C TYR A 220 6.62 -6.52 -20.61
N MET A 221 6.13 -5.55 -19.85
CA MET A 221 5.00 -5.74 -18.92
C MET A 221 3.71 -6.14 -19.62
N THR A 222 3.47 -5.59 -20.82
CA THR A 222 2.31 -5.95 -21.62
C THR A 222 2.31 -7.43 -21.96
N ASP A 223 3.42 -7.95 -22.48
CA ASP A 223 3.49 -9.34 -22.94
C ASP A 223 3.69 -10.35 -21.80
N ALA A 224 4.50 -9.99 -20.80
CA ALA A 224 4.85 -10.90 -19.73
C ALA A 224 3.80 -10.99 -18.62
N VAL A 225 2.99 -9.94 -18.44
CA VAL A 225 2.06 -9.84 -17.30
C VAL A 225 0.64 -9.49 -17.71
N LEU A 226 0.46 -8.35 -18.40
CA LEU A 226 -0.88 -7.80 -18.62
C LEU A 226 -1.72 -8.69 -19.56
N ALA A 227 -1.17 -9.08 -20.70
CA ALA A 227 -1.88 -9.89 -21.67
C ALA A 227 -2.22 -11.31 -21.14
N PRO A 228 -1.29 -12.06 -20.50
CA PRO A 228 -1.62 -13.38 -19.93
C PRO A 228 -2.64 -13.31 -18.79
N LEU A 229 -2.68 -12.23 -17.99
CA LEU A 229 -3.72 -12.00 -16.97
C LEU A 229 -5.06 -11.56 -17.58
N GLY A 230 -5.13 -11.29 -18.89
CA GLY A 230 -6.31 -10.72 -19.52
C GLY A 230 -6.56 -9.25 -19.18
N MET A 231 -5.55 -8.54 -18.67
CA MET A 231 -5.59 -7.11 -18.33
C MET A 231 -5.39 -6.25 -19.60
N THR A 232 -6.21 -6.48 -20.60
CA THR A 232 -6.02 -5.95 -21.97
C THR A 232 -6.26 -4.45 -22.11
N ARG A 233 -6.83 -3.81 -21.10
CA ARG A 233 -7.04 -2.35 -21.06
C ARG A 233 -6.00 -1.62 -20.23
N SER A 234 -5.10 -2.36 -19.56
CA SER A 234 -4.05 -1.81 -18.73
C SER A 234 -2.79 -1.49 -19.52
N THR A 235 -2.09 -0.42 -19.13
CA THR A 235 -0.81 0.00 -19.72
C THR A 235 0.00 0.84 -18.75
N PHE A 236 1.32 0.76 -18.81
CA PHE A 236 2.21 1.67 -18.08
C PHE A 236 2.52 2.95 -18.84
N LEU A 237 2.22 2.97 -20.14
CA LEU A 237 2.43 4.14 -21.00
C LEU A 237 1.11 4.43 -21.75
N LEU A 238 0.37 5.43 -21.26
CA LEU A 238 -0.86 5.86 -21.91
C LEU A 238 -0.54 6.71 -23.14
N GLU A 239 -1.17 6.38 -24.27
CA GLU A 239 -1.08 7.15 -25.49
C GLU A 239 -1.86 8.46 -25.37
N ASP A 240 -1.37 9.51 -26.02
CA ASP A 240 -2.09 10.79 -26.08
C ASP A 240 -3.42 10.61 -26.82
N GLY A 241 -4.50 11.16 -26.24
CA GLY A 241 -5.84 11.03 -26.80
C GLY A 241 -6.51 9.66 -26.58
N ALA A 242 -5.94 8.81 -25.72
CA ALA A 242 -6.53 7.52 -25.41
C ALA A 242 -7.97 7.66 -24.89
N ALA A 243 -8.89 6.88 -25.46
CA ALA A 243 -10.30 6.88 -25.07
C ALA A 243 -10.55 6.14 -23.76
N ASN A 244 -11.69 6.41 -23.12
CA ASN A 244 -12.17 5.76 -21.88
C ASN A 244 -11.13 5.81 -20.75
N VAL A 245 -10.67 7.03 -20.44
CA VAL A 245 -9.78 7.33 -19.33
C VAL A 245 -10.52 8.23 -18.36
N ALA A 246 -10.50 7.88 -17.07
CA ALA A 246 -11.13 8.67 -16.02
C ALA A 246 -10.46 10.03 -15.91
N GLU A 247 -11.26 11.08 -15.88
CA GLU A 247 -10.77 12.43 -15.59
C GLU A 247 -10.30 12.50 -14.15
N ASN A 248 -9.15 13.18 -13.92
CA ASN A 248 -8.66 13.45 -12.58
C ASN A 248 -9.34 14.67 -11.98
N PHE A 249 -9.65 14.59 -10.69
CA PHE A 249 -10.17 15.71 -9.89
C PHE A 249 -9.30 15.92 -8.65
N ASP A 250 -9.18 17.16 -8.19
CA ASP A 250 -8.60 17.45 -6.89
C ASP A 250 -9.61 17.22 -5.75
N ALA A 251 -9.18 17.40 -4.50
CA ALA A 251 -10.03 17.22 -3.33
C ALA A 251 -11.18 18.23 -3.21
N LYS A 252 -11.17 19.31 -4.03
CA LYS A 252 -12.27 20.27 -4.14
C LYS A 252 -13.22 19.91 -5.29
N GLY A 253 -12.89 18.85 -6.03
CA GLY A 253 -13.64 18.42 -7.20
C GLY A 253 -13.41 19.27 -8.44
N THR A 254 -12.26 19.96 -8.54
CA THR A 254 -11.83 20.66 -9.73
C THR A 254 -11.09 19.67 -10.64
N LYS A 255 -11.44 19.66 -11.94
CA LYS A 255 -10.74 18.83 -12.92
C LYS A 255 -9.28 19.25 -13.05
N THR A 256 -8.38 18.26 -13.10
CA THR A 256 -6.94 18.46 -13.21
C THR A 256 -6.36 17.62 -14.35
N PRO A 257 -5.22 18.05 -14.93
CA PRO A 257 -4.54 17.27 -15.97
C PRO A 257 -4.09 15.89 -15.46
N LEU A 258 -3.98 14.91 -16.38
CA LEU A 258 -3.33 13.63 -16.14
C LEU A 258 -1.82 13.80 -16.26
N PRO A 259 -1.03 13.63 -15.19
CA PRO A 259 0.42 13.74 -15.29
C PRO A 259 1.02 12.54 -16.04
N ARG A 260 2.17 12.77 -16.67
CA ARG A 260 3.01 11.77 -17.33
C ARG A 260 4.25 11.51 -16.47
N TYR A 261 4.81 10.30 -16.55
CA TYR A 261 5.93 9.89 -15.70
C TYR A 261 7.06 9.26 -16.50
N THR A 262 8.30 9.50 -16.08
CA THR A 262 9.46 8.68 -16.45
C THR A 262 9.45 7.38 -15.64
N ALA A 263 9.10 7.45 -14.36
CA ALA A 263 9.09 6.34 -13.42
C ALA A 263 7.84 5.43 -13.62
N LEU A 264 7.79 4.73 -14.75
CA LEU A 264 6.63 3.90 -15.14
C LEU A 264 6.33 2.83 -14.08
N ALA A 265 7.34 2.08 -13.66
CA ALA A 265 7.21 0.99 -12.69
C ALA A 265 6.75 1.46 -11.30
N ALA A 266 7.04 2.71 -10.94
CA ALA A 266 6.73 3.26 -9.63
C ALA A 266 5.31 3.79 -9.53
N THR A 267 4.74 4.39 -10.62
CA THR A 267 3.53 5.21 -10.48
C THR A 267 2.64 5.34 -11.73
N SER A 268 3.06 4.87 -12.91
CA SER A 268 2.40 5.23 -14.18
C SER A 268 1.39 4.21 -14.69
N LEU A 269 1.03 3.18 -13.94
CA LEU A 269 0.02 2.22 -14.40
C LEU A 269 -1.33 2.91 -14.57
N PHE A 270 -1.91 2.76 -15.78
CA PHE A 270 -3.31 2.98 -16.08
C PHE A 270 -3.99 1.62 -16.17
N THR A 271 -5.04 1.41 -15.40
CA THR A 271 -5.76 0.13 -15.35
C THR A 271 -7.25 0.35 -15.08
N THR A 272 -8.04 -0.68 -15.23
CA THR A 272 -9.48 -0.67 -14.98
C THR A 272 -9.80 -1.47 -13.71
N ALA A 273 -10.95 -1.21 -13.11
CA ALA A 273 -11.40 -2.00 -11.97
C ALA A 273 -11.60 -3.48 -12.38
N ALA A 274 -12.06 -3.74 -13.59
CA ALA A 274 -12.21 -5.09 -14.14
C ALA A 274 -10.85 -5.80 -14.32
N ASP A 275 -9.81 -5.11 -14.81
CA ASP A 275 -8.48 -5.69 -14.97
C ASP A 275 -7.85 -6.01 -13.61
N MET A 276 -8.00 -5.14 -12.61
CA MET A 276 -7.54 -5.42 -11.26
C MET A 276 -8.30 -6.59 -10.61
N ALA A 277 -9.60 -6.75 -10.89
CA ALA A 277 -10.35 -7.92 -10.45
C ALA A 277 -9.82 -9.22 -11.10
N ARG A 278 -9.35 -9.18 -12.38
CA ARG A 278 -8.66 -10.32 -13.02
C ARG A 278 -7.34 -10.66 -12.33
N LEU A 279 -6.57 -9.65 -11.92
CA LEU A 279 -5.36 -9.88 -11.13
C LEU A 279 -5.68 -10.59 -9.80
N ILE A 280 -6.72 -10.15 -9.08
CA ILE A 280 -7.19 -10.83 -7.86
C ILE A 280 -7.60 -12.27 -8.17
N ALA A 281 -8.42 -12.48 -9.22
CA ALA A 281 -8.88 -13.80 -9.64
C ALA A 281 -7.74 -14.76 -10.03
N ALA A 282 -6.61 -14.22 -10.50
CA ALA A 282 -5.45 -15.04 -10.87
C ALA A 282 -4.77 -15.76 -9.68
N HIS A 283 -5.08 -15.37 -8.44
CA HIS A 283 -4.58 -16.05 -7.25
C HIS A 283 -5.36 -17.34 -6.91
N ARG A 284 -6.40 -17.67 -7.69
CA ARG A 284 -7.21 -18.90 -7.56
C ARG A 284 -7.30 -19.63 -8.89
N PRO A 285 -7.57 -20.94 -8.91
CA PRO A 285 -7.96 -21.62 -10.15
C PRO A 285 -9.14 -20.90 -10.80
N GLY A 286 -9.09 -20.74 -12.09
CA GLY A 286 -10.19 -20.12 -12.84
C GLY A 286 -11.36 -21.08 -13.06
N PRO A 287 -12.56 -20.56 -13.41
CA PRO A 287 -13.77 -21.36 -13.54
C PRO A 287 -13.73 -22.36 -14.73
N ALA A 288 -12.91 -22.11 -15.74
CA ALA A 288 -12.69 -23.02 -16.86
C ALA A 288 -11.42 -23.89 -16.69
N GLY A 289 -10.88 -23.97 -15.47
CA GLY A 289 -9.67 -24.75 -15.16
C GLY A 289 -8.37 -24.00 -15.38
N GLU A 290 -8.41 -22.69 -15.57
CA GLU A 290 -7.20 -21.89 -15.69
C GLU A 290 -6.34 -22.01 -14.44
N PRO A 291 -5.02 -22.18 -14.58
CA PRO A 291 -4.13 -22.37 -13.43
C PRO A 291 -4.05 -21.11 -12.57
N VAL A 292 -3.71 -21.29 -11.29
CA VAL A 292 -3.27 -20.19 -10.43
C VAL A 292 -2.09 -19.49 -11.09
N GLY A 293 -2.08 -18.14 -11.05
CA GLY A 293 -1.08 -17.31 -11.71
C GLY A 293 -1.27 -17.13 -13.22
N ARG A 294 -2.26 -17.80 -13.85
CA ARG A 294 -2.59 -17.65 -15.29
C ARG A 294 -1.40 -17.79 -16.23
N GLY A 295 -0.38 -18.58 -15.85
CA GLY A 295 0.86 -18.74 -16.62
C GLY A 295 1.88 -17.58 -16.48
N VAL A 296 1.55 -16.53 -15.73
CA VAL A 296 2.49 -15.44 -15.41
C VAL A 296 3.51 -15.90 -14.38
N LEU A 297 3.03 -16.48 -13.27
CA LEU A 297 3.87 -17.01 -12.19
C LEU A 297 3.32 -18.35 -11.72
N ARG A 298 4.21 -19.21 -11.24
CA ARG A 298 3.85 -20.43 -10.55
C ARG A 298 3.21 -20.12 -9.19
N PRO A 299 2.33 -21.01 -8.69
CA PRO A 299 1.69 -20.85 -7.37
C PRO A 299 2.71 -20.64 -6.23
N GLU A 300 3.84 -21.35 -6.28
CA GLU A 300 4.90 -21.26 -5.27
C GLU A 300 5.55 -19.88 -5.23
N THR A 301 5.72 -19.25 -6.40
CA THR A 301 6.25 -17.89 -6.51
C THR A 301 5.26 -16.87 -5.94
N LEU A 302 3.97 -17.00 -6.23
CA LEU A 302 2.94 -16.15 -5.62
C LEU A 302 2.91 -16.31 -4.08
N VAL A 303 3.12 -17.52 -3.57
CA VAL A 303 3.28 -17.77 -2.12
C VAL A 303 4.54 -17.10 -1.58
N ALA A 304 5.66 -17.21 -2.29
CA ALA A 304 6.93 -16.61 -1.87
C ALA A 304 6.85 -15.06 -1.82
N MET A 305 6.11 -14.43 -2.76
CA MET A 305 5.96 -12.98 -2.79
C MET A 305 5.28 -12.40 -1.54
N ARG A 306 4.40 -13.15 -0.90
CA ARG A 306 3.69 -12.70 0.31
C ARG A 306 4.34 -13.14 1.64
N LYS A 307 5.54 -13.73 1.59
CA LYS A 307 6.34 -13.95 2.80
C LYS A 307 6.92 -12.63 3.28
N PRO A 308 6.88 -12.37 4.61
CA PRO A 308 7.43 -11.16 5.19
C PRO A 308 8.90 -10.93 4.78
N GLN A 309 9.19 -9.74 4.28
CA GLN A 309 10.52 -9.27 3.91
C GLN A 309 10.91 -8.01 4.68
N ALA A 310 9.92 -7.25 5.17
CA ALA A 310 10.14 -6.04 5.92
C ALA A 310 9.15 -5.89 7.06
N GLN A 311 9.65 -5.32 8.15
CA GLN A 311 8.89 -5.01 9.35
C GLN A 311 8.90 -3.51 9.64
N GLN A 312 7.82 -3.01 10.22
CA GLN A 312 7.72 -1.66 10.73
C GLN A 312 7.04 -1.70 12.10
N TYR A 313 7.67 -1.11 13.10
CA TYR A 313 7.19 -1.12 14.49
C TYR A 313 6.90 -2.53 15.04
N GLY A 314 7.68 -3.52 14.61
CA GLY A 314 7.55 -4.92 15.04
C GLY A 314 6.45 -5.72 14.34
N ALA A 315 5.74 -5.14 13.37
CA ALA A 315 4.75 -5.82 12.55
C ALA A 315 5.29 -6.11 11.14
N ASP A 316 4.94 -7.27 10.58
CA ASP A 316 5.21 -7.59 9.19
C ASP A 316 4.34 -6.71 8.29
N VAL A 317 4.96 -5.91 7.42
CA VAL A 317 4.23 -4.92 6.61
C VAL A 317 4.41 -5.13 5.10
N TRP A 318 5.45 -5.85 4.67
CA TRP A 318 5.80 -5.94 3.26
C TRP A 318 6.41 -7.28 2.86
N GLY A 319 5.95 -7.81 1.72
CA GLY A 319 6.54 -8.95 1.03
C GLY A 319 7.41 -8.53 -0.15
N SER A 320 7.48 -9.34 -1.20
CA SER A 320 8.16 -8.99 -2.46
C SER A 320 7.19 -8.26 -3.38
N GLY A 321 7.05 -6.94 -3.20
CA GLY A 321 6.20 -6.08 -4.02
C GLY A 321 4.72 -6.06 -3.64
N VAL A 322 4.36 -6.59 -2.49
CA VAL A 322 3.00 -6.56 -1.95
C VAL A 322 3.01 -6.05 -0.51
N VAL A 323 1.99 -5.27 -0.18
CA VAL A 323 1.69 -4.89 1.21
C VAL A 323 1.09 -6.08 1.94
N LEU A 324 1.51 -6.30 3.19
CA LEU A 324 0.90 -7.24 4.11
C LEU A 324 -0.01 -6.45 5.06
N TYR A 325 -1.32 -6.46 4.78
CA TYR A 325 -2.27 -5.58 5.49
C TYR A 325 -2.65 -6.09 6.86
N ALA A 326 -3.04 -7.35 6.94
CA ALA A 326 -3.45 -7.98 8.19
C ALA A 326 -3.30 -9.49 8.07
N PRO A 327 -3.08 -10.22 9.17
CA PRO A 327 -3.19 -11.67 9.18
C PRO A 327 -4.60 -12.12 8.78
N ASN A 328 -4.69 -13.10 7.88
CA ASN A 328 -5.95 -13.73 7.53
C ASN A 328 -6.23 -14.95 8.41
N ARG A 329 -7.39 -15.59 8.22
CA ARG A 329 -7.82 -16.73 9.05
C ARG A 329 -7.04 -18.02 8.78
N SER A 330 -6.24 -18.08 7.72
CA SER A 330 -5.42 -19.25 7.35
C SER A 330 -3.97 -19.18 7.85
N GLY A 331 -3.60 -18.11 8.59
CA GLY A 331 -2.21 -17.89 9.03
C GLY A 331 -1.31 -17.27 7.95
N ASP A 332 -1.88 -16.74 6.88
CA ASP A 332 -1.24 -15.94 5.85
C ASP A 332 -1.71 -14.47 5.98
N PHE A 333 -1.55 -13.65 4.97
CA PHE A 333 -1.91 -12.24 5.00
C PHE A 333 -2.98 -11.88 3.96
N ILE A 334 -3.80 -10.88 4.28
CA ILE A 334 -4.45 -10.06 3.27
C ILE A 334 -3.37 -9.25 2.59
N ILE A 335 -3.28 -9.36 1.26
CA ILE A 335 -2.23 -8.73 0.46
C ILE A 335 -2.81 -7.77 -0.58
N GLY A 336 -1.96 -6.95 -1.17
CA GLY A 336 -2.31 -6.07 -2.27
C GLY A 336 -1.41 -4.85 -2.34
N HIS A 337 -1.94 -3.74 -2.84
CA HIS A 337 -1.24 -2.47 -2.85
C HIS A 337 -2.22 -1.29 -2.94
N ASP A 338 -1.87 -0.19 -2.29
CA ASP A 338 -2.57 1.09 -2.43
C ASP A 338 -1.79 2.04 -3.33
N GLY A 339 -2.51 2.96 -3.94
CA GLY A 339 -1.93 4.07 -4.68
C GLY A 339 -2.41 5.40 -4.15
N SER A 340 -1.51 6.34 -4.02
CA SER A 340 -1.84 7.72 -3.69
C SER A 340 -0.94 8.66 -4.45
N ASN A 341 -1.51 9.68 -5.08
CA ASN A 341 -0.76 10.72 -5.75
C ASN A 341 -1.55 12.04 -5.81
N ARG A 342 -0.86 13.11 -6.19
CA ARG A 342 -1.49 14.40 -6.46
C ARG A 342 -2.20 14.37 -7.82
N PRO A 343 -3.25 15.16 -7.99
CA PRO A 343 -3.83 16.08 -7.00
C PRO A 343 -4.65 15.42 -5.89
N ALA A 344 -5.36 14.34 -6.19
CA ALA A 344 -6.11 13.51 -5.25
C ALA A 344 -6.50 12.19 -5.91
N ILE A 345 -5.48 11.42 -6.28
CA ILE A 345 -5.62 10.02 -6.71
C ILE A 345 -5.50 9.17 -5.46
N ASN A 346 -6.47 8.30 -5.22
CA ASN A 346 -6.40 7.28 -4.18
C ASN A 346 -7.00 5.97 -4.69
N THR A 347 -6.23 4.92 -4.66
CA THR A 347 -6.61 3.61 -5.19
C THR A 347 -6.19 2.51 -4.22
N SER A 348 -6.94 1.44 -4.18
CA SER A 348 -6.64 0.27 -3.35
C SER A 348 -7.12 -1.00 -4.02
N ALA A 349 -6.29 -2.04 -4.00
CA ALA A 349 -6.70 -3.39 -4.34
C ALA A 349 -6.17 -4.34 -3.26
N ARG A 350 -7.08 -5.12 -2.66
CA ARG A 350 -6.76 -6.05 -1.56
C ARG A 350 -7.37 -7.41 -1.83
N LEU A 351 -6.68 -8.44 -1.41
CA LEU A 351 -6.98 -9.83 -1.68
C LEU A 351 -6.72 -10.69 -0.44
N ASP A 352 -7.64 -11.56 -0.10
CA ASP A 352 -7.35 -12.74 0.71
C ASP A 352 -6.98 -13.91 -0.22
N PRO A 353 -5.70 -14.31 -0.28
CA PRO A 353 -5.27 -15.39 -1.18
C PRO A 353 -5.86 -16.76 -0.80
N ALA A 354 -6.29 -16.95 0.45
CA ALA A 354 -6.87 -18.20 0.90
C ALA A 354 -8.28 -18.41 0.38
N THR A 355 -9.09 -17.36 0.31
CA THR A 355 -10.49 -17.43 -0.16
C THR A 355 -10.67 -16.98 -1.60
N GLY A 356 -9.78 -16.09 -2.09
CA GLY A 356 -9.93 -15.40 -3.36
C GLY A 356 -10.91 -14.23 -3.28
N ASP A 357 -11.30 -13.83 -2.06
CA ASP A 357 -12.11 -12.65 -1.83
C ASP A 357 -11.25 -11.40 -1.94
N GLY A 358 -11.81 -10.30 -2.41
CA GLY A 358 -11.05 -9.08 -2.58
C GLY A 358 -11.91 -7.85 -2.82
N ILE A 359 -11.24 -6.73 -2.87
CA ILE A 359 -11.81 -5.42 -3.17
C ILE A 359 -10.89 -4.64 -4.09
N VAL A 360 -11.48 -3.98 -5.07
CA VAL A 360 -10.81 -3.00 -5.93
C VAL A 360 -11.52 -1.68 -5.79
N LEU A 361 -10.78 -0.62 -5.49
CA LEU A 361 -11.24 0.75 -5.42
C LEU A 361 -10.29 1.65 -6.21
N LEU A 362 -10.80 2.30 -7.24
CA LEU A 362 -10.09 3.28 -8.05
C LEU A 362 -10.81 4.60 -7.89
N GLU A 363 -10.11 5.66 -7.47
CA GLU A 363 -10.75 6.93 -7.16
C GLU A 363 -9.87 8.14 -7.50
N THR A 364 -10.52 9.21 -7.92
CA THR A 364 -9.97 10.57 -8.03
C THR A 364 -10.86 11.53 -7.22
N GLY A 365 -10.28 12.63 -6.72
CA GLY A 365 -11.04 13.63 -5.95
C GLY A 365 -11.01 13.42 -4.43
N ASN A 366 -10.42 12.34 -3.93
CA ASN A 366 -10.17 12.15 -2.50
C ASN A 366 -8.79 11.53 -2.29
N ARG A 367 -8.13 11.87 -1.19
CA ARG A 367 -6.73 11.45 -0.95
C ARG A 367 -6.61 10.13 -0.19
N VAL A 368 -7.69 9.68 0.44
CA VAL A 368 -7.62 8.57 1.41
C VAL A 368 -8.86 7.66 1.41
N LEU A 369 -9.91 7.96 0.64
CA LEU A 369 -11.19 7.26 0.74
C LEU A 369 -11.09 5.80 0.30
N ALA A 370 -10.43 5.53 -0.83
CA ALA A 370 -10.24 4.16 -1.31
C ALA A 370 -9.47 3.31 -0.29
N THR A 371 -8.37 3.86 0.28
CA THR A 371 -7.61 3.19 1.34
C THR A 371 -8.45 2.93 2.58
N LYS A 372 -9.24 3.91 3.04
CA LYS A 372 -10.14 3.74 4.20
C LYS A 372 -11.20 2.67 3.96
N LEU A 373 -11.90 2.73 2.83
CA LEU A 373 -12.95 1.77 2.52
C LEU A 373 -12.41 0.35 2.33
N ALA A 374 -11.22 0.22 1.75
CA ALA A 374 -10.55 -1.07 1.66
C ALA A 374 -10.10 -1.58 3.04
N GLY A 375 -9.72 -0.69 3.97
CA GLY A 375 -9.48 -1.04 5.38
C GLY A 375 -10.75 -1.53 6.10
N GLU A 376 -11.90 -0.91 5.83
CA GLU A 376 -13.18 -1.41 6.35
C GLU A 376 -13.51 -2.81 5.80
N TRP A 377 -13.18 -3.10 4.53
CA TRP A 377 -13.33 -4.44 3.96
C TRP A 377 -12.43 -5.45 4.68
N VAL A 378 -11.16 -5.12 4.97
CA VAL A 378 -10.26 -6.00 5.71
C VAL A 378 -10.84 -6.28 7.10
N TYR A 379 -11.23 -5.23 7.84
CA TYR A 379 -11.80 -5.41 9.17
C TYR A 379 -13.07 -6.27 9.15
N TRP A 380 -13.98 -6.02 8.21
CA TRP A 380 -15.19 -6.80 8.04
C TRP A 380 -14.91 -8.25 7.65
N SER A 381 -13.89 -8.53 6.81
CA SER A 381 -13.60 -9.88 6.32
C SER A 381 -12.89 -10.76 7.34
N VAL A 382 -11.91 -10.23 8.07
CA VAL A 382 -11.04 -11.01 8.99
C VAL A 382 -11.09 -10.57 10.46
N GLY A 383 -11.76 -9.47 10.78
CA GLY A 383 -11.86 -8.94 12.14
C GLY A 383 -10.56 -8.31 12.68
N LYS A 384 -9.62 -7.98 11.79
CA LYS A 384 -8.34 -7.34 12.15
C LYS A 384 -8.23 -5.98 11.48
N VAL A 385 -7.64 -5.03 12.20
CA VAL A 385 -7.33 -3.71 11.63
C VAL A 385 -6.11 -3.83 10.75
N ASP A 386 -6.18 -3.31 9.52
CA ASP A 386 -5.06 -3.36 8.61
C ASP A 386 -3.96 -2.35 8.95
N SER A 387 -2.73 -2.65 8.52
CA SER A 387 -1.52 -1.88 8.83
C SER A 387 -1.62 -0.40 8.40
N LEU A 388 -2.23 -0.09 7.25
CA LEU A 388 -2.37 1.30 6.79
C LEU A 388 -3.41 2.06 7.61
N THR A 389 -4.52 1.42 7.99
CA THR A 389 -5.51 2.00 8.92
C THR A 389 -4.85 2.32 10.26
N VAL A 390 -4.02 1.42 10.81
CA VAL A 390 -3.24 1.67 12.03
C VAL A 390 -2.38 2.91 11.89
N VAL A 391 -1.63 3.04 10.79
CA VAL A 391 -0.77 4.22 10.54
C VAL A 391 -1.60 5.49 10.42
N MET A 392 -2.71 5.47 9.68
CA MET A 392 -3.60 6.64 9.51
C MET A 392 -4.23 7.08 10.84
N GLU A 393 -4.56 6.15 11.73
CA GLU A 393 -5.19 6.41 13.03
C GLU A 393 -4.18 6.59 14.17
N LEU A 394 -2.88 6.40 13.93
CA LEU A 394 -1.83 6.41 14.97
C LEU A 394 -1.88 7.67 15.83
N ARG A 395 -1.93 8.86 15.20
CA ARG A 395 -1.97 10.13 15.93
C ARG A 395 -3.17 10.21 16.86
N SER A 396 -4.35 9.85 16.39
CA SER A 396 -5.58 9.89 17.19
C SER A 396 -5.57 8.85 18.32
N THR A 397 -4.97 7.70 18.07
CA THR A 397 -4.78 6.64 19.06
C THR A 397 -3.81 7.09 20.17
N LEU A 398 -2.68 7.70 19.82
CA LEU A 398 -1.73 8.23 20.80
C LEU A 398 -2.32 9.37 21.64
N ILE A 399 -3.12 10.26 21.05
CA ILE A 399 -3.83 11.30 21.80
C ILE A 399 -4.80 10.66 22.81
N ARG A 400 -5.62 9.69 22.38
CA ARG A 400 -6.54 8.96 23.27
C ARG A 400 -5.78 8.26 24.41
N ALA A 401 -4.69 7.55 24.07
CA ALA A 401 -3.85 6.87 25.06
C ALA A 401 -3.28 7.85 26.10
N GLY A 402 -2.79 9.02 25.67
CA GLY A 402 -2.30 10.07 26.57
C GLY A 402 -3.38 10.64 27.50
N LEU A 403 -4.60 10.90 26.99
CA LEU A 403 -5.71 11.38 27.79
C LEU A 403 -6.14 10.36 28.85
N TRP A 404 -6.30 9.10 28.47
CA TRP A 404 -6.62 8.02 29.42
C TRP A 404 -5.52 7.77 30.44
N ALA A 405 -4.25 7.80 30.02
CA ALA A 405 -3.11 7.68 30.93
C ALA A 405 -3.06 8.81 31.96
N GLY A 406 -3.29 10.07 31.53
CA GLY A 406 -3.36 11.22 32.41
C GLY A 406 -4.51 11.14 33.42
N GLY A 407 -5.68 10.71 32.96
CA GLY A 407 -6.83 10.47 33.82
C GLY A 407 -6.57 9.37 34.86
N ALA A 408 -6.03 8.22 34.42
CA ALA A 408 -5.67 7.10 35.28
C ALA A 408 -4.59 7.50 36.33
N PHE A 409 -3.56 8.23 35.88
CA PHE A 409 -2.53 8.77 36.75
C PHE A 409 -3.13 9.61 37.87
N THR A 410 -3.93 10.62 37.53
CA THR A 410 -4.56 11.54 38.46
C THR A 410 -5.45 10.81 39.44
N ALA A 411 -6.32 9.95 38.98
CA ALA A 411 -7.26 9.21 39.81
C ALA A 411 -6.54 8.30 40.80
N VAL A 412 -5.54 7.53 40.35
CA VAL A 412 -4.80 6.59 41.21
C VAL A 412 -3.89 7.35 42.18
N PHE A 413 -3.24 8.44 41.73
CA PHE A 413 -2.42 9.27 42.60
C PHE A 413 -3.24 9.82 43.78
N LEU A 414 -4.38 10.43 43.50
CA LEU A 414 -5.29 10.97 44.51
C LEU A 414 -5.84 9.87 45.44
N LEU A 415 -6.26 8.74 44.89
CA LEU A 415 -6.78 7.62 45.65
C LEU A 415 -5.74 7.09 46.65
N VAL A 416 -4.52 6.78 46.20
CA VAL A 416 -3.43 6.26 47.05
C VAL A 416 -2.99 7.31 48.03
N TRP A 417 -2.93 8.59 47.64
CA TRP A 417 -2.64 9.70 48.53
C TRP A 417 -3.65 9.79 49.67
N PHE A 418 -4.95 9.78 49.41
CA PHE A 418 -6.00 9.83 50.43
C PHE A 418 -6.04 8.59 51.33
N LEU A 419 -5.91 7.37 50.74
CA LEU A 419 -5.88 6.14 51.53
C LEU A 419 -4.68 6.09 52.49
N THR A 420 -3.52 6.62 52.08
CA THR A 420 -2.35 6.69 52.91
C THR A 420 -2.40 7.80 53.99
N GLN A 421 -3.30 8.78 53.82
CA GLN A 421 -3.60 9.77 54.89
C GLN A 421 -4.52 9.20 55.98
N ARG A 422 -5.62 8.49 55.58
CA ARG A 422 -6.61 7.95 56.55
C ARG A 422 -6.02 6.95 57.55
N ARG A 423 -5.02 6.17 57.17
CA ARG A 423 -4.32 5.25 58.11
C ARG A 423 -3.58 5.94 59.27
N ARG A 424 -3.45 7.27 59.31
CA ARG A 424 -2.87 8.03 60.40
C ARG A 424 -3.89 8.52 61.46
N VAL A 425 -5.16 8.50 61.10
CA VAL A 425 -6.22 8.98 62.00
C VAL A 425 -6.75 7.86 62.90
N ILE A 426 -6.42 6.59 62.55
CA ILE A 426 -6.91 5.39 63.25
C ILE A 426 -5.78 4.68 64.05
N ALA A 427 -4.52 5.13 63.93
CA ALA A 427 -3.38 4.70 64.75
C ALA A 427 -2.95 5.82 65.72
#